data_f3069f533d360175e59ba2c97ac80707
#
_entry.id   f3069f533d360175e59ba2c97ac80707
#
_cell.length_a   1.000
_cell.length_b   1.000
_cell.length_c   1.000
_cell.angle_alpha   90.00
_cell.angle_beta   90.00
_cell.angle_gamma   90.00
#
_symmetry.space_group_name_H-M   'P 1'
#
loop_
_entity.id
_entity.type
_entity.pdbx_description
1 polymer ?
#
loop_
_entity_poly.entity_id
_entity_poly.type
_entity_poly.pdbx_seq_one_letter_code
_entity_poly.pdbx_strand_id
1 'polypeptide(L)'
;VDTHALSRPAWECALRVLVANQVPVLVEKGHGYTATPLVSQAIIHYNTQHPLGDPAAKADGLIITPSHNPPEDGGIKYNLYHGGPADTEATRWIELRANAYLLCQLSDIALVSLEEALAQVQEYDFTAHYVAQLGHVVDMAAIQKAKLTLGVDPMGGTALPVWQAIGEHFGLHLEVVNTTIDASFGFMPPDHDGKIRMDCSSADAMANLIKIKDRFDIAFGNDPDADRHGIVDANGLMNPNHFLAVCVDYLISHRPQWSDSLKIGKTLVSSSMIDRVVASHKRELYEVPVGFKWFVDGLHEGWLAFGGEESAGASLLTRDGKAWSTD
;
A
#
# COMPACT_ATOMS: atom_id res chain seq x y z
N VAL A 1 -10.39 -1.68 -3.63
CA VAL A 1 -10.49 -1.38 -5.06
C VAL A 1 -9.89 -0.02 -5.36
N ASP A 2 -9.07 0.09 -6.40
CA ASP A 2 -8.49 1.34 -6.84
C ASP A 2 -9.34 2.09 -7.90
N THR A 3 -8.78 3.14 -8.50
CA THR A 3 -9.48 4.07 -9.38
C THR A 3 -9.40 3.75 -10.87
N HIS A 4 -8.70 2.67 -11.28
CA HIS A 4 -8.64 2.26 -12.69
C HIS A 4 -9.99 1.85 -13.24
N ALA A 5 -10.19 2.02 -14.55
CA ALA A 5 -11.47 1.78 -15.21
C ALA A 5 -11.98 0.33 -15.04
N LEU A 6 -11.07 -0.65 -15.11
CA LEU A 6 -11.41 -2.07 -14.96
C LEU A 6 -11.62 -2.51 -13.50
N SER A 7 -11.16 -1.72 -12.54
CA SER A 7 -11.18 -2.12 -11.12
C SER A 7 -12.60 -2.19 -10.55
N ARG A 8 -13.46 -1.24 -10.86
CA ARG A 8 -14.85 -1.24 -10.36
C ARG A 8 -15.68 -2.41 -10.89
N PRO A 9 -15.72 -2.70 -12.20
CA PRO A 9 -16.41 -3.88 -12.73
C PRO A 9 -15.87 -5.21 -12.18
N ALA A 10 -14.54 -5.30 -11.99
CA ALA A 10 -13.93 -6.49 -11.39
C ALA A 10 -14.32 -6.67 -9.92
N TRP A 11 -14.38 -5.59 -9.13
CA TRP A 11 -14.85 -5.58 -7.76
C TRP A 11 -16.32 -6.04 -7.64
N GLU A 12 -17.20 -5.51 -8.49
CA GLU A 12 -18.60 -5.92 -8.53
C GLU A 12 -18.76 -7.41 -8.88
N CYS A 13 -17.94 -7.90 -9.81
CA CYS A 13 -17.92 -9.32 -10.15
C CYS A 13 -17.42 -10.18 -8.96
N ALA A 14 -16.34 -9.75 -8.31
CA ALA A 14 -15.79 -10.44 -7.15
C ALA A 14 -16.81 -10.56 -6.00
N LEU A 15 -17.53 -9.47 -5.69
CA LEU A 15 -18.57 -9.49 -4.66
C LEU A 15 -19.66 -10.51 -4.97
N ARG A 16 -20.13 -10.54 -6.22
CA ARG A 16 -21.17 -11.46 -6.67
C ARG A 16 -20.76 -12.93 -6.52
N VAL A 17 -19.50 -13.24 -6.78
CA VAL A 17 -18.93 -14.59 -6.61
C VAL A 17 -18.77 -14.92 -5.13
N LEU A 18 -18.18 -14.02 -4.33
CA LEU A 18 -17.94 -14.26 -2.91
C LEU A 18 -19.23 -14.49 -2.15
N VAL A 19 -20.24 -13.65 -2.35
CA VAL A 19 -21.54 -13.77 -1.70
C VAL A 19 -22.28 -15.04 -2.14
N ALA A 20 -22.24 -15.40 -3.43
CA ALA A 20 -22.82 -16.65 -3.91
C ALA A 20 -22.20 -17.89 -3.25
N ASN A 21 -20.94 -17.78 -2.80
CA ASN A 21 -20.23 -18.83 -2.07
C ASN A 21 -20.26 -18.64 -0.54
N GLN A 22 -21.14 -17.76 -0.03
CA GLN A 22 -21.35 -17.51 1.40
C GLN A 22 -20.09 -17.05 2.15
N VAL A 23 -19.18 -16.37 1.45
CA VAL A 23 -17.99 -15.76 2.06
C VAL A 23 -18.39 -14.42 2.69
N PRO A 24 -18.17 -14.21 4.00
CA PRO A 24 -18.38 -12.90 4.62
C PRO A 24 -17.41 -11.88 4.03
N VAL A 25 -17.92 -10.70 3.63
CA VAL A 25 -17.10 -9.68 2.96
C VAL A 25 -17.23 -8.35 3.66
N LEU A 26 -16.07 -7.73 3.96
CA LEU A 26 -15.97 -6.34 4.38
C LEU A 26 -15.57 -5.48 3.19
N VAL A 27 -16.23 -4.35 3.01
CA VAL A 27 -15.94 -3.36 1.96
C VAL A 27 -15.79 -1.97 2.57
N GLU A 28 -15.09 -1.07 1.87
CA GLU A 28 -14.98 0.32 2.30
C GLU A 28 -16.37 0.97 2.44
N LYS A 29 -16.53 1.74 3.49
CA LYS A 29 -17.73 2.53 3.77
C LYS A 29 -18.14 3.36 2.56
N GLY A 30 -19.44 3.34 2.25
CA GLY A 30 -19.98 3.97 1.05
C GLY A 30 -19.48 3.38 -0.26
N HIS A 31 -18.95 2.16 -0.23
CA HIS A 31 -18.35 1.46 -1.37
C HIS A 31 -17.25 2.27 -2.07
N GLY A 32 -16.46 3.00 -1.29
CA GLY A 32 -15.37 3.86 -1.75
C GLY A 32 -14.16 3.07 -2.28
N TYR A 33 -13.15 3.83 -2.70
CA TYR A 33 -11.84 3.29 -3.05
C TYR A 33 -11.02 3.04 -1.79
N THR A 34 -10.15 2.01 -1.82
CA THR A 34 -9.38 1.59 -0.64
C THR A 34 -7.93 1.35 -1.03
N ALA A 35 -7.02 1.99 -0.33
CA ALA A 35 -5.58 1.82 -0.54
C ALA A 35 -5.10 0.45 -0.05
N THR A 36 -4.09 -0.12 -0.74
CA THR A 36 -3.50 -1.42 -0.43
C THR A 36 -3.00 -1.51 1.03
N PRO A 37 -2.23 -0.55 1.58
CA PRO A 37 -1.76 -0.64 2.96
C PRO A 37 -2.88 -0.60 4.02
N LEU A 38 -4.04 -0.01 3.71
CA LEU A 38 -5.19 -0.01 4.62
C LEU A 38 -5.78 -1.42 4.75
N VAL A 39 -5.87 -2.15 3.63
CA VAL A 39 -6.33 -3.54 3.61
C VAL A 39 -5.35 -4.44 4.36
N SER A 40 -4.05 -4.30 4.09
CA SER A 40 -3.00 -5.04 4.79
C SER A 40 -3.10 -4.86 6.31
N GLN A 41 -3.19 -3.62 6.77
CA GLN A 41 -3.30 -3.29 8.19
C GLN A 41 -4.60 -3.84 8.82
N ALA A 42 -5.72 -3.74 8.11
CA ALA A 42 -7.01 -4.26 8.60
C ALA A 42 -6.99 -5.79 8.76
N ILE A 43 -6.37 -6.52 7.82
CA ILE A 43 -6.18 -7.98 7.92
C ILE A 43 -5.37 -8.33 9.18
N ILE A 44 -4.22 -7.68 9.38
CA ILE A 44 -3.37 -7.93 10.55
C ILE A 44 -4.12 -7.62 11.83
N HIS A 45 -4.81 -6.47 11.87
CA HIS A 45 -5.58 -6.05 13.04
C HIS A 45 -6.68 -7.07 13.39
N TYR A 46 -7.49 -7.46 12.41
CA TYR A 46 -8.55 -8.45 12.59
C TYR A 46 -7.99 -9.79 13.09
N ASN A 47 -6.97 -10.31 12.43
CA ASN A 47 -6.40 -11.60 12.74
C ASN A 47 -5.65 -11.64 14.08
N THR A 48 -5.13 -10.51 14.54
CA THR A 48 -4.52 -10.37 15.86
C THR A 48 -5.57 -10.46 16.98
N GLN A 49 -6.78 -9.98 16.74
CA GLN A 49 -7.89 -10.08 17.70
C GLN A 49 -8.52 -11.48 17.74
N HIS A 50 -8.26 -12.31 16.73
CA HIS A 50 -8.76 -13.67 16.60
C HIS A 50 -7.60 -14.70 16.50
N PRO A 51 -6.66 -14.73 17.49
CA PRO A 51 -5.36 -15.39 17.33
C PRO A 51 -5.42 -16.93 17.33
N LEU A 52 -6.43 -17.52 17.96
CA LEU A 52 -6.52 -18.96 18.18
C LEU A 52 -7.90 -19.44 17.77
N GLY A 53 -8.02 -19.90 16.56
CA GLY A 53 -9.27 -20.42 16.05
C GLY A 53 -9.08 -21.20 14.77
N ASP A 54 -10.19 -21.61 14.25
CA ASP A 54 -10.32 -22.19 12.93
C ASP A 54 -9.59 -21.27 11.91
N PRO A 55 -8.66 -21.79 11.11
CA PRO A 55 -8.08 -21.04 10.00
C PRO A 55 -9.15 -20.42 9.07
N ALA A 56 -10.33 -21.03 8.99
CA ALA A 56 -11.48 -20.49 8.26
C ALA A 56 -12.06 -19.20 8.89
N ALA A 57 -11.69 -18.84 10.11
CA ALA A 57 -12.13 -17.60 10.77
C ALA A 57 -11.17 -16.43 10.57
N LYS A 58 -10.07 -16.63 9.82
CA LYS A 58 -9.11 -15.57 9.51
C LYS A 58 -9.57 -14.74 8.31
N ALA A 59 -9.27 -13.45 8.37
CA ALA A 59 -9.47 -12.55 7.23
C ALA A 59 -8.29 -12.62 6.27
N ASP A 60 -8.60 -12.61 4.99
CA ASP A 60 -7.69 -12.40 3.86
C ASP A 60 -8.18 -11.20 3.05
N GLY A 61 -7.40 -10.72 2.07
CA GLY A 61 -7.75 -9.58 1.26
C GLY A 61 -7.69 -9.83 -0.24
N LEU A 62 -8.71 -9.36 -0.95
CA LEU A 62 -8.68 -9.18 -2.40
C LEU A 62 -8.57 -7.70 -2.71
N ILE A 63 -7.46 -7.29 -3.30
CA ILE A 63 -7.19 -5.90 -3.69
C ILE A 63 -7.23 -5.83 -5.21
N ILE A 64 -8.17 -5.06 -5.74
CA ILE A 64 -8.36 -4.96 -7.18
C ILE A 64 -7.70 -3.69 -7.67
N THR A 65 -6.54 -3.86 -8.27
CA THR A 65 -5.63 -2.80 -8.71
C THR A 65 -4.58 -3.33 -9.67
N PRO A 66 -4.21 -2.61 -10.74
CA PRO A 66 -3.00 -2.83 -11.51
C PRO A 66 -1.82 -1.96 -10.99
N SER A 67 -1.91 -1.38 -9.77
CA SER A 67 -0.92 -0.47 -9.18
C SER A 67 -0.70 0.78 -10.05
N HIS A 68 0.52 1.10 -10.42
CA HIS A 68 0.92 2.27 -11.23
C HIS A 68 0.83 2.05 -12.75
N ASN A 69 0.30 0.92 -13.19
CA ASN A 69 0.22 0.56 -14.61
C ASN A 69 -0.69 1.51 -15.41
N PRO A 70 -0.61 1.49 -16.76
CA PRO A 70 -1.47 2.31 -17.61
C PRO A 70 -2.97 2.15 -17.33
N PRO A 71 -3.79 3.17 -17.68
CA PRO A 71 -5.23 3.21 -17.39
C PRO A 71 -6.05 2.03 -17.91
N GLU A 72 -5.60 1.42 -19.03
CA GLU A 72 -6.24 0.27 -19.68
C GLU A 72 -5.97 -1.06 -18.97
N ASP A 73 -5.00 -1.11 -18.06
CA ASP A 73 -4.65 -2.33 -17.35
C ASP A 73 -5.62 -2.62 -16.20
N GLY A 74 -5.71 -3.89 -15.84
CA GLY A 74 -6.40 -4.38 -14.65
C GLY A 74 -5.51 -5.34 -13.87
N GLY A 75 -5.84 -5.54 -12.59
CA GLY A 75 -5.08 -6.46 -11.75
C GLY A 75 -5.83 -6.85 -10.49
N ILE A 76 -5.37 -7.94 -9.89
CA ILE A 76 -5.86 -8.44 -8.60
C ILE A 76 -4.67 -8.89 -7.79
N LYS A 77 -4.54 -8.36 -6.58
CA LYS A 77 -3.63 -8.85 -5.55
C LYS A 77 -4.42 -9.69 -4.54
N TYR A 78 -3.86 -10.80 -4.09
CA TYR A 78 -4.40 -11.58 -3.01
C TYR A 78 -3.46 -11.51 -1.82
N ASN A 79 -3.94 -10.92 -0.73
CA ASN A 79 -3.20 -10.79 0.51
C ASN A 79 -3.70 -11.81 1.53
N LEU A 80 -2.78 -12.62 2.08
CA LEU A 80 -3.09 -13.66 3.04
C LEU A 80 -3.28 -13.10 4.46
N TYR A 81 -3.58 -13.99 5.38
CA TYR A 81 -3.84 -13.72 6.80
C TYR A 81 -2.77 -12.84 7.50
N HIS A 82 -1.57 -12.79 6.98
CA HIS A 82 -0.47 -11.95 7.47
C HIS A 82 -0.49 -10.53 6.90
N GLY A 83 -1.48 -10.18 6.07
CA GLY A 83 -1.66 -8.85 5.48
C GLY A 83 -0.87 -8.58 4.21
N GLY A 84 0.10 -9.42 3.87
CA GLY A 84 0.97 -9.25 2.71
C GLY A 84 0.58 -10.12 1.52
N PRO A 85 1.22 -9.88 0.35
CA PRO A 85 0.93 -10.62 -0.87
C PRO A 85 1.17 -12.11 -0.71
N ALA A 86 0.27 -12.90 -1.33
CA ALA A 86 0.35 -14.34 -1.33
C ALA A 86 1.63 -14.85 -2.00
N ASP A 87 2.11 -15.98 -1.51
CA ASP A 87 3.28 -16.63 -2.05
C ASP A 87 3.06 -17.21 -3.46
N THR A 88 4.14 -17.69 -4.07
CA THR A 88 4.09 -18.21 -5.44
C THR A 88 3.30 -19.52 -5.54
N GLU A 89 3.20 -20.31 -4.47
CA GLU A 89 2.43 -21.55 -4.46
C GLU A 89 0.93 -21.25 -4.51
N ALA A 90 0.46 -20.35 -3.63
CA ALA A 90 -0.92 -19.91 -3.59
C ALA A 90 -1.35 -19.25 -4.91
N THR A 91 -0.56 -18.31 -5.43
CA THR A 91 -0.90 -17.61 -6.68
C THR A 91 -0.91 -18.55 -7.88
N ARG A 92 0.01 -19.52 -7.96
CA ARG A 92 0.01 -20.54 -9.01
C ARG A 92 -1.22 -21.45 -8.94
N TRP A 93 -1.62 -21.83 -7.73
CA TRP A 93 -2.83 -22.64 -7.56
C TRP A 93 -4.07 -21.88 -8.04
N ILE A 94 -4.19 -20.59 -7.66
CA ILE A 94 -5.28 -19.71 -8.10
C ILE A 94 -5.30 -19.59 -9.63
N GLU A 95 -4.14 -19.34 -10.25
CA GLU A 95 -4.01 -19.25 -11.71
C GLU A 95 -4.48 -20.52 -12.41
N LEU A 96 -4.03 -21.69 -11.95
CA LEU A 96 -4.44 -22.98 -12.52
C LEU A 96 -5.95 -23.19 -12.42
N ARG A 97 -6.57 -22.82 -11.29
CA ARG A 97 -8.03 -22.92 -11.10
C ARG A 97 -8.78 -21.93 -11.99
N ALA A 98 -8.32 -20.69 -12.07
CA ALA A 98 -8.92 -19.68 -12.94
C ALA A 98 -8.89 -20.13 -14.41
N ASN A 99 -7.76 -20.66 -14.88
CA ASN A 99 -7.62 -21.19 -16.24
C ASN A 99 -8.56 -22.39 -16.48
N ALA A 100 -8.76 -23.27 -15.50
CA ALA A 100 -9.70 -24.38 -15.61
C ALA A 100 -11.15 -23.87 -15.74
N TYR A 101 -11.56 -22.86 -14.98
CA TYR A 101 -12.88 -22.25 -15.12
C TYR A 101 -13.07 -21.57 -16.48
N LEU A 102 -12.04 -20.90 -17.00
CA LEU A 102 -12.07 -20.31 -18.35
C LEU A 102 -12.27 -21.36 -19.43
N LEU A 103 -11.61 -22.51 -19.34
CA LEU A 103 -11.80 -23.65 -20.27
C LEU A 103 -13.24 -24.19 -20.26
N CYS A 104 -13.91 -24.17 -19.10
CA CYS A 104 -15.32 -24.54 -18.93
C CYS A 104 -16.28 -23.37 -19.23
N GLN A 105 -15.82 -22.29 -19.87
CA GLN A 105 -16.62 -21.10 -20.19
C GLN A 105 -17.34 -20.50 -18.97
N LEU A 106 -16.73 -20.62 -17.78
CA LEU A 106 -17.24 -20.12 -16.51
C LEU A 106 -18.59 -20.71 -16.06
N SER A 107 -19.03 -21.85 -16.65
CA SER A 107 -20.33 -22.45 -16.39
C SER A 107 -20.58 -22.89 -14.96
N ASP A 108 -19.51 -23.18 -14.23
CA ASP A 108 -19.56 -23.69 -12.85
C ASP A 108 -19.40 -22.60 -11.78
N ILE A 109 -19.35 -21.33 -12.20
CA ILE A 109 -19.20 -20.19 -11.26
C ILE A 109 -20.59 -19.73 -10.81
N ALA A 110 -20.86 -19.88 -9.51
CA ALA A 110 -22.06 -19.34 -8.90
C ALA A 110 -21.98 -17.81 -8.80
N LEU A 111 -23.05 -17.14 -9.16
CA LEU A 111 -23.20 -15.69 -9.11
C LEU A 111 -24.56 -15.32 -8.53
N VAL A 112 -24.59 -14.31 -7.66
CA VAL A 112 -25.81 -13.59 -7.30
C VAL A 112 -25.94 -12.30 -8.10
N SER A 113 -27.07 -11.62 -8.02
CA SER A 113 -27.20 -10.26 -8.57
C SER A 113 -26.28 -9.27 -7.80
N LEU A 114 -25.92 -8.14 -8.43
CA LEU A 114 -25.14 -7.11 -7.72
C LEU A 114 -25.93 -6.52 -6.54
N GLU A 115 -27.23 -6.31 -6.69
CA GLU A 115 -28.10 -5.82 -5.62
C GLU A 115 -28.08 -6.76 -4.40
N GLU A 116 -28.20 -8.07 -4.64
CA GLU A 116 -28.14 -9.08 -3.58
C GLU A 116 -26.74 -9.13 -2.93
N ALA A 117 -25.68 -9.01 -3.71
CA ALA A 117 -24.33 -8.97 -3.19
C ALA A 117 -24.13 -7.75 -2.28
N LEU A 118 -24.50 -6.54 -2.72
CA LEU A 118 -24.39 -5.32 -1.95
C LEU A 118 -25.25 -5.31 -0.68
N ALA A 119 -26.37 -6.02 -0.66
CA ALA A 119 -27.22 -6.16 0.52
C ALA A 119 -26.60 -7.07 1.62
N GLN A 120 -25.64 -7.92 1.28
CA GLN A 120 -25.05 -8.89 2.20
C GLN A 120 -23.62 -8.54 2.65
N VAL A 121 -22.92 -7.61 1.97
CA VAL A 121 -21.59 -7.14 2.42
C VAL A 121 -21.72 -6.22 3.62
N GLN A 122 -20.65 -6.17 4.44
CA GLN A 122 -20.57 -5.27 5.58
C GLN A 122 -19.67 -4.10 5.24
N GLU A 123 -20.12 -2.89 5.51
CA GLU A 123 -19.28 -1.70 5.40
C GLU A 123 -18.31 -1.60 6.59
N TYR A 124 -17.07 -1.24 6.29
CA TYR A 124 -16.02 -0.96 7.26
C TYR A 124 -15.29 0.31 6.85
N ASP A 125 -15.04 1.21 7.79
CA ASP A 125 -14.33 2.46 7.54
C ASP A 125 -12.81 2.21 7.66
N PHE A 126 -12.21 1.66 6.59
CA PHE A 126 -10.77 1.37 6.55
C PHE A 126 -9.94 2.63 6.75
N THR A 127 -10.36 3.74 6.14
CA THR A 127 -9.65 5.02 6.23
C THR A 127 -9.63 5.54 7.67
N ALA A 128 -10.77 5.63 8.34
CA ALA A 128 -10.83 6.13 9.71
C ALA A 128 -10.06 5.22 10.67
N HIS A 129 -10.16 3.90 10.48
CA HIS A 129 -9.42 2.94 11.31
C HIS A 129 -7.91 3.11 11.17
N TYR A 130 -7.40 3.15 9.94
CA TYR A 130 -5.97 3.31 9.65
C TYR A 130 -5.43 4.62 10.23
N VAL A 131 -6.11 5.74 9.98
CA VAL A 131 -5.68 7.07 10.45
C VAL A 131 -5.63 7.15 11.96
N ALA A 132 -6.64 6.58 12.67
CA ALA A 132 -6.66 6.55 14.13
C ALA A 132 -5.48 5.76 14.74
N GLN A 133 -4.94 4.78 14.01
CA GLN A 133 -3.83 3.94 14.46
C GLN A 133 -2.44 4.45 14.00
N LEU A 134 -2.39 5.44 13.11
CA LEU A 134 -1.15 5.89 12.46
C LEU A 134 -0.08 6.38 13.47
N GLY A 135 -0.48 6.92 14.61
CA GLY A 135 0.42 7.32 15.70
C GLY A 135 1.25 6.18 16.31
N HIS A 136 0.86 4.91 16.11
CA HIS A 136 1.67 3.75 16.53
C HIS A 136 2.89 3.53 15.64
N VAL A 137 2.87 4.04 14.42
CA VAL A 137 3.96 3.87 13.43
C VAL A 137 4.74 5.17 13.23
N VAL A 138 4.04 6.30 13.11
CA VAL A 138 4.62 7.60 12.79
C VAL A 138 4.61 8.51 14.02
N ASP A 139 5.67 9.29 14.22
CA ASP A 139 5.71 10.32 15.26
C ASP A 139 4.94 11.57 14.83
N MET A 140 3.61 11.47 14.91
CA MET A 140 2.72 12.56 14.50
C MET A 140 2.92 13.83 15.33
N ALA A 141 3.33 13.70 16.58
CA ALA A 141 3.61 14.84 17.45
C ALA A 141 4.83 15.65 16.97
N ALA A 142 5.89 14.97 16.49
CA ALA A 142 7.04 15.62 15.90
C ALA A 142 6.67 16.37 14.61
N ILE A 143 5.85 15.75 13.75
CA ILE A 143 5.36 16.37 12.50
C ILE A 143 4.51 17.60 12.80
N GLN A 144 3.55 17.51 13.71
CA GLN A 144 2.71 18.64 14.14
C GLN A 144 3.56 19.81 14.69
N LYS A 145 4.58 19.49 15.51
CA LYS A 145 5.49 20.50 16.09
C LYS A 145 6.35 21.18 15.04
N ALA A 146 6.73 20.48 13.98
CA ALA A 146 7.56 21.02 12.91
C ALA A 146 6.86 22.11 12.08
N LYS A 147 5.51 22.09 12.03
CA LYS A 147 4.68 23.08 11.30
C LYS A 147 5.06 23.22 9.82
N LEU A 148 5.44 22.12 9.20
CA LEU A 148 5.80 22.08 7.79
C LEU A 148 4.57 22.31 6.91
N THR A 149 4.76 22.99 5.79
CA THR A 149 3.78 23.06 4.70
C THR A 149 3.95 21.84 3.81
N LEU A 150 2.95 20.96 3.81
CA LEU A 150 2.98 19.67 3.13
C LEU A 150 2.14 19.70 1.86
N GLY A 151 2.70 19.22 0.75
CA GLY A 151 1.96 19.00 -0.49
C GLY A 151 1.73 17.52 -0.75
N VAL A 152 0.57 17.15 -1.29
CA VAL A 152 0.29 15.75 -1.65
C VAL A 152 -0.38 15.67 -3.01
N ASP A 153 0.15 14.83 -3.88
CA ASP A 153 -0.49 14.42 -5.14
C ASP A 153 -0.80 12.91 -5.07
N PRO A 154 -2.05 12.52 -4.85
CA PRO A 154 -2.44 11.11 -4.89
C PRO A 154 -2.50 10.54 -6.31
N MET A 155 -2.08 11.29 -7.32
CA MET A 155 -2.10 10.94 -8.75
C MET A 155 -3.42 10.27 -9.22
N GLY A 156 -4.55 10.79 -8.69
CA GLY A 156 -5.89 10.27 -9.00
C GLY A 156 -6.23 8.93 -8.33
N GLY A 157 -5.44 8.50 -7.35
CA GLY A 157 -5.56 7.22 -6.68
C GLY A 157 -6.32 7.26 -5.36
N THR A 158 -6.27 6.12 -4.69
CA THR A 158 -6.98 5.81 -3.44
C THR A 158 -6.47 6.59 -2.22
N ALA A 159 -5.28 7.19 -2.31
CA ALA A 159 -4.70 7.98 -1.22
C ALA A 159 -5.44 9.31 -0.95
N LEU A 160 -6.28 9.80 -1.88
CA LEU A 160 -7.00 11.07 -1.74
C LEU A 160 -7.78 11.18 -0.40
N PRO A 161 -8.76 10.32 -0.10
CA PRO A 161 -9.50 10.41 1.16
C PRO A 161 -8.60 10.16 2.39
N VAL A 162 -7.57 9.34 2.26
CA VAL A 162 -6.65 9.02 3.35
C VAL A 162 -5.85 10.26 3.77
N TRP A 163 -5.27 10.99 2.82
CA TRP A 163 -4.53 12.22 3.11
C TRP A 163 -5.41 13.33 3.67
N GLN A 164 -6.65 13.47 3.16
CA GLN A 164 -7.61 14.39 3.73
C GLN A 164 -7.90 14.06 5.20
N ALA A 165 -8.19 12.79 5.50
CA ALA A 165 -8.42 12.34 6.87
C ALA A 165 -7.20 12.51 7.78
N ILE A 166 -5.96 12.27 7.28
CA ILE A 166 -4.72 12.52 8.03
C ILE A 166 -4.58 14.02 8.35
N GLY A 167 -4.77 14.88 7.36
CA GLY A 167 -4.70 16.33 7.52
C GLY A 167 -5.68 16.85 8.58
N GLU A 168 -6.92 16.39 8.52
CA GLU A 168 -7.97 16.77 9.48
C GLU A 168 -7.72 16.20 10.88
N HIS A 169 -7.45 14.90 10.98
CA HIS A 169 -7.30 14.21 12.26
C HIS A 169 -6.12 14.76 13.08
N PHE A 170 -5.00 15.03 12.41
CA PHE A 170 -3.79 15.52 13.07
C PHE A 170 -3.59 17.03 12.98
N GLY A 171 -4.49 17.76 12.33
CA GLY A 171 -4.38 19.22 12.19
C GLY A 171 -3.11 19.66 11.47
N LEU A 172 -2.73 18.97 10.39
CA LEU A 172 -1.54 19.26 9.62
C LEU A 172 -1.77 20.35 8.58
N HIS A 173 -0.74 21.15 8.30
CA HIS A 173 -0.70 22.08 7.18
C HIS A 173 -0.46 21.31 5.87
N LEU A 174 -1.51 20.63 5.39
CA LEU A 174 -1.46 19.73 4.25
C LEU A 174 -2.40 20.18 3.16
N GLU A 175 -1.88 20.31 1.94
CA GLU A 175 -2.65 20.58 0.72
C GLU A 175 -2.61 19.37 -0.20
N VAL A 176 -3.78 18.82 -0.54
CA VAL A 176 -3.92 17.85 -1.63
C VAL A 176 -4.03 18.63 -2.93
N VAL A 177 -2.97 18.60 -3.76
CA VAL A 177 -2.84 19.45 -4.95
C VAL A 177 -3.65 18.96 -6.13
N ASN A 178 -4.02 17.67 -6.15
CA ASN A 178 -4.87 17.08 -7.17
C ASN A 178 -5.96 16.21 -6.51
N THR A 179 -7.19 16.63 -6.67
CA THR A 179 -8.38 15.94 -6.14
C THR A 179 -9.19 15.23 -7.24
N THR A 180 -8.64 15.18 -8.46
CA THR A 180 -9.32 14.59 -9.60
C THR A 180 -9.26 13.06 -9.52
N ILE A 181 -10.40 12.41 -9.56
CA ILE A 181 -10.53 10.98 -9.79
C ILE A 181 -11.07 10.79 -11.21
N ASP A 182 -10.22 10.30 -12.09
CA ASP A 182 -10.53 10.03 -13.49
C ASP A 182 -9.86 8.71 -13.89
N ALA A 183 -10.67 7.72 -14.21
CA ALA A 183 -10.22 6.37 -14.52
C ALA A 183 -9.37 6.28 -15.82
N SER A 184 -9.33 7.33 -16.60
CA SER A 184 -8.42 7.48 -17.76
C SER A 184 -7.07 8.11 -17.38
N PHE A 185 -6.95 8.68 -16.17
CA PHE A 185 -5.79 9.44 -15.70
C PHE A 185 -5.31 10.50 -16.69
N GLY A 186 -6.24 11.07 -17.48
CA GLY A 186 -5.93 12.00 -18.59
C GLY A 186 -5.25 13.30 -18.18
N PHE A 187 -5.21 13.61 -16.86
CA PHE A 187 -4.47 14.74 -16.28
C PHE A 187 -2.97 14.44 -16.05
N MET A 188 -2.57 13.17 -16.14
CA MET A 188 -1.17 12.77 -15.95
C MET A 188 -0.33 13.04 -17.20
N PRO A 189 0.91 13.52 -17.04
CA PRO A 189 1.84 13.56 -18.15
C PRO A 189 2.22 12.14 -18.60
N PRO A 190 2.54 11.93 -19.88
CA PRO A 190 3.08 10.66 -20.32
C PRO A 190 4.49 10.43 -19.72
N ASP A 191 4.77 9.20 -19.34
CA ASP A 191 6.08 8.76 -18.88
C ASP A 191 7.07 8.59 -20.05
N HIS A 192 8.31 8.26 -19.75
CA HIS A 192 9.42 8.12 -20.72
C HIS A 192 9.12 7.17 -21.90
N ASP A 193 8.21 6.20 -21.70
CA ASP A 193 7.76 5.26 -22.75
C ASP A 193 6.55 5.78 -23.57
N GLY A 194 6.11 7.01 -23.30
CA GLY A 194 4.97 7.63 -23.97
C GLY A 194 3.60 7.17 -23.47
N LYS A 195 3.54 6.34 -22.44
CA LYS A 195 2.30 5.89 -21.80
C LYS A 195 2.02 6.69 -20.53
N ILE A 196 0.76 6.76 -20.15
CA ILE A 196 0.38 7.26 -18.83
C ILE A 196 0.71 6.17 -17.80
N ARG A 197 1.60 6.50 -16.85
CA ARG A 197 1.92 5.68 -15.69
C ARG A 197 1.91 6.55 -14.45
N MET A 198 1.43 6.02 -13.35
CA MET A 198 1.39 6.73 -12.06
C MET A 198 2.54 6.24 -11.17
N ASP A 199 3.76 6.20 -11.72
CA ASP A 199 4.95 5.71 -11.04
C ASP A 199 5.61 6.83 -10.22
N CYS A 200 5.57 6.72 -8.90
CA CYS A 200 6.14 7.70 -7.97
C CYS A 200 7.67 7.83 -8.07
N SER A 201 8.37 6.86 -8.66
CA SER A 201 9.82 6.91 -8.87
C SER A 201 10.21 7.63 -10.17
N SER A 202 9.24 7.87 -11.07
CA SER A 202 9.45 8.55 -12.35
C SER A 202 9.33 10.07 -12.20
N ALA A 203 10.35 10.79 -12.66
CA ALA A 203 10.30 12.26 -12.71
C ALA A 203 9.25 12.78 -13.72
N ASP A 204 8.97 12.01 -14.75
CA ASP A 204 7.95 12.37 -15.75
C ASP A 204 6.54 12.24 -15.15
N ALA A 205 6.23 11.13 -14.47
CA ALA A 205 4.96 10.96 -13.77
C ALA A 205 4.78 11.99 -12.64
N MET A 206 5.85 12.32 -11.91
CA MET A 206 5.85 13.31 -10.83
C MET A 206 5.98 14.76 -11.29
N ALA A 207 6.04 15.03 -12.60
CA ALA A 207 6.34 16.37 -13.16
C ALA A 207 5.36 17.46 -12.68
N ASN A 208 4.08 17.14 -12.51
CA ASN A 208 3.09 18.09 -12.01
C ASN A 208 3.41 18.55 -10.58
N LEU A 209 3.79 17.63 -9.70
CA LEU A 209 4.17 17.95 -8.32
C LEU A 209 5.53 18.66 -8.25
N ILE A 210 6.51 18.20 -9.03
CA ILE A 210 7.84 18.84 -9.11
C ILE A 210 7.75 20.30 -9.55
N LYS A 211 6.85 20.62 -10.49
CA LYS A 211 6.65 22.00 -10.99
C LYS A 211 6.22 22.99 -9.92
N ILE A 212 5.55 22.52 -8.88
CA ILE A 212 5.03 23.35 -7.78
C ILE A 212 5.76 23.13 -6.46
N LYS A 213 6.92 22.46 -6.47
CA LYS A 213 7.70 22.09 -5.29
C LYS A 213 8.00 23.25 -4.33
N ASP A 214 8.25 24.45 -4.88
CA ASP A 214 8.60 25.63 -4.11
C ASP A 214 7.44 26.17 -3.23
N ARG A 215 6.25 25.61 -3.34
CA ARG A 215 5.10 25.93 -2.49
C ARG A 215 5.12 25.21 -1.15
N PHE A 216 5.96 24.18 -1.01
CA PHE A 216 5.97 23.25 0.10
C PHE A 216 7.36 23.08 0.69
N ASP A 217 7.44 22.80 1.99
CA ASP A 217 8.68 22.36 2.62
C ASP A 217 9.05 20.94 2.14
N ILE A 218 8.03 20.09 1.96
CA ILE A 218 8.14 18.74 1.38
C ILE A 218 6.80 18.35 0.75
N ALA A 219 6.84 17.59 -0.34
CA ALA A 219 5.64 17.07 -0.96
C ALA A 219 5.76 15.57 -1.26
N PHE A 220 4.61 14.91 -1.38
CA PHE A 220 4.49 13.46 -1.52
C PHE A 220 3.64 13.11 -2.74
N GLY A 221 4.03 12.08 -3.49
CA GLY A 221 3.18 11.41 -4.47
C GLY A 221 2.88 9.98 -4.02
N ASN A 222 1.70 9.48 -4.38
CA ASN A 222 1.35 8.07 -4.25
C ASN A 222 0.83 7.54 -5.57
N ASP A 223 1.13 6.28 -5.87
CA ASP A 223 0.50 5.58 -6.97
C ASP A 223 -0.97 5.24 -6.66
N PRO A 224 -1.75 4.75 -7.64
CA PRO A 224 -3.20 4.62 -7.48
C PRO A 224 -3.68 3.75 -6.34
N ASP A 225 -2.96 2.73 -5.93
CA ASP A 225 -3.30 1.90 -4.78
C ASP A 225 -2.50 2.23 -3.52
N ALA A 226 -1.63 3.26 -3.60
CA ALA A 226 -0.92 3.91 -2.50
C ALA A 226 0.03 3.00 -1.71
N ASP A 227 0.59 1.97 -2.35
CA ASP A 227 1.64 1.14 -1.76
C ASP A 227 3.06 1.68 -2.06
N ARG A 228 3.15 2.75 -2.89
CA ARG A 228 4.40 3.43 -3.24
C ARG A 228 4.36 4.91 -2.91
N HIS A 229 5.56 5.49 -2.79
CA HIS A 229 5.74 6.89 -2.45
C HIS A 229 6.73 7.59 -3.38
N GLY A 230 6.49 8.86 -3.66
CA GLY A 230 7.47 9.78 -4.25
C GLY A 230 7.67 10.95 -3.32
N ILE A 231 8.93 11.34 -3.07
CA ILE A 231 9.26 12.45 -2.18
C ILE A 231 9.84 13.58 -3.02
N VAL A 232 9.25 14.76 -2.89
CA VAL A 232 9.70 15.99 -3.58
C VAL A 232 10.08 17.03 -2.55
N ASP A 233 11.34 17.50 -2.63
CA ASP A 233 11.86 18.58 -1.83
C ASP A 233 12.26 19.79 -2.71
N ALA A 234 12.95 20.77 -2.14
CA ALA A 234 13.43 21.94 -2.87
C ALA A 234 14.34 21.60 -4.07
N ASN A 235 15.00 20.43 -4.06
CA ASN A 235 15.88 19.96 -5.14
C ASN A 235 15.10 19.19 -6.24
N GLY A 236 13.86 18.83 -5.99
CA GLY A 236 13.01 18.03 -6.90
C GLY A 236 12.72 16.65 -6.34
N LEU A 237 12.50 15.65 -7.24
CA LEU A 237 12.23 14.29 -6.85
C LEU A 237 13.46 13.65 -6.21
N MET A 238 13.30 13.21 -4.95
CA MET A 238 14.34 12.48 -4.24
C MET A 238 14.45 11.06 -4.79
N ASN A 239 15.67 10.59 -5.05
CA ASN A 239 15.88 9.21 -5.45
C ASN A 239 15.38 8.25 -4.37
N PRO A 240 14.52 7.25 -4.69
CA PRO A 240 13.97 6.31 -3.71
C PRO A 240 15.01 5.61 -2.86
N ASN A 241 16.15 5.24 -3.43
CA ASN A 241 17.25 4.63 -2.65
C ASN A 241 17.82 5.56 -1.59
N HIS A 242 17.90 6.87 -1.87
CA HIS A 242 18.35 7.85 -0.88
C HIS A 242 17.32 7.99 0.24
N PHE A 243 16.03 8.06 -0.13
CA PHE A 243 14.95 8.10 0.86
C PHE A 243 14.93 6.86 1.76
N LEU A 244 15.06 5.66 1.20
CA LEU A 244 15.16 4.43 1.98
C LEU A 244 16.33 4.47 2.96
N ALA A 245 17.51 4.94 2.53
CA ALA A 245 18.67 5.06 3.41
C ALA A 245 18.43 6.05 4.55
N VAL A 246 17.78 7.18 4.27
CA VAL A 246 17.37 8.18 5.30
C VAL A 246 16.33 7.57 6.25
N CYS A 247 15.34 6.86 5.74
CA CYS A 247 14.34 6.18 6.57
C CYS A 247 14.99 5.20 7.53
N VAL A 248 15.89 4.35 7.04
CA VAL A 248 16.59 3.36 7.87
C VAL A 248 17.41 4.04 8.97
N ASP A 249 18.20 5.07 8.62
CA ASP A 249 19.00 5.82 9.58
C ASP A 249 18.14 6.48 10.67
N TYR A 250 17.07 7.15 10.24
CA TYR A 250 16.14 7.82 11.14
C TYR A 250 15.42 6.83 12.06
N LEU A 251 14.87 5.75 11.49
CA LEU A 251 14.08 4.77 12.25
C LEU A 251 14.93 4.09 13.32
N ILE A 252 16.12 3.60 12.98
CA ILE A 252 17.00 2.95 13.97
C ILE A 252 17.36 3.95 15.10
N SER A 253 17.65 5.21 14.76
CA SER A 253 18.03 6.23 15.74
C SER A 253 16.86 6.69 16.63
N HIS A 254 15.61 6.56 16.18
CA HIS A 254 14.41 7.10 16.84
C HIS A 254 13.42 6.04 17.31
N ARG A 255 13.81 4.76 17.34
CA ARG A 255 13.02 3.63 17.81
C ARG A 255 13.76 2.88 18.92
N PRO A 256 13.90 3.47 20.13
CA PRO A 256 14.66 2.85 21.22
C PRO A 256 14.04 1.53 21.72
N GLN A 257 12.78 1.26 21.39
CA GLN A 257 12.10 0.00 21.72
C GLN A 257 12.45 -1.14 20.75
N TRP A 258 13.01 -0.81 19.59
CA TRP A 258 13.41 -1.83 18.63
C TRP A 258 14.66 -2.56 19.13
N SER A 259 14.53 -3.89 19.32
CA SER A 259 15.65 -4.73 19.70
C SER A 259 16.82 -4.62 18.70
N ASP A 260 18.03 -4.70 19.23
CA ASP A 260 19.24 -4.71 18.38
C ASP A 260 19.33 -5.93 17.45
N SER A 261 18.57 -6.98 17.73
CA SER A 261 18.48 -8.19 16.91
C SER A 261 17.58 -8.04 15.68
N LEU A 262 16.78 -6.98 15.59
CA LEU A 262 15.91 -6.76 14.43
C LEU A 262 16.74 -6.45 13.19
N LYS A 263 16.41 -7.14 12.09
CA LYS A 263 17.07 -6.97 10.79
C LYS A 263 16.44 -5.83 9.99
N ILE A 264 17.20 -5.35 9.01
CA ILE A 264 16.74 -4.36 8.02
C ILE A 264 16.77 -5.02 6.64
N GLY A 265 15.64 -4.97 5.92
CA GLY A 265 15.45 -5.60 4.63
C GLY A 265 15.63 -4.64 3.46
N LYS A 266 16.29 -5.12 2.41
CA LYS A 266 16.32 -4.49 1.09
C LYS A 266 16.33 -5.52 -0.02
N THR A 267 15.95 -5.11 -1.23
CA THR A 267 16.13 -5.97 -2.41
C THR A 267 17.59 -5.93 -2.90
N LEU A 268 17.99 -7.00 -3.60
CA LEU A 268 19.34 -7.13 -4.20
C LEU A 268 19.70 -5.95 -5.12
N VAL A 269 18.73 -5.36 -5.80
CA VAL A 269 18.93 -4.25 -6.74
C VAL A 269 18.88 -2.87 -6.08
N SER A 270 18.47 -2.79 -4.81
CA SER A 270 18.51 -1.54 -4.03
C SER A 270 19.95 -1.14 -3.69
N SER A 271 20.17 0.15 -3.48
CA SER A 271 21.51 0.73 -3.31
C SER A 271 22.28 0.15 -2.12
N SER A 272 23.59 -0.08 -2.32
CA SER A 272 24.54 -0.40 -1.26
C SER A 272 24.76 0.73 -0.24
N MET A 273 24.18 1.92 -0.45
CA MET A 273 24.14 2.96 0.58
C MET A 273 23.38 2.47 1.81
N ILE A 274 22.28 1.71 1.60
CA ILE A 274 21.51 1.11 2.70
C ILE A 274 22.39 0.15 3.51
N ASP A 275 23.23 -0.67 2.86
CA ASP A 275 24.16 -1.59 3.53
C ASP A 275 25.07 -0.85 4.51
N ARG A 276 25.62 0.30 4.05
CA ARG A 276 26.53 1.12 4.86
C ARG A 276 25.82 1.76 6.05
N VAL A 277 24.58 2.22 5.85
CA VAL A 277 23.75 2.78 6.94
C VAL A 277 23.46 1.67 7.96
N VAL A 278 23.00 0.50 7.54
CA VAL A 278 22.71 -0.63 8.41
C VAL A 278 23.96 -1.05 9.21
N ALA A 279 25.12 -1.14 8.54
CA ALA A 279 26.39 -1.48 9.16
C ALA A 279 26.85 -0.43 10.19
N SER A 280 26.64 0.88 9.92
CA SER A 280 26.99 1.95 10.85
C SER A 280 26.20 1.88 12.16
N HIS A 281 24.97 1.38 12.10
CA HIS A 281 24.12 1.10 13.27
C HIS A 281 24.35 -0.29 13.87
N LYS A 282 25.31 -1.08 13.36
CA LYS A 282 25.63 -2.44 13.83
C LYS A 282 24.42 -3.39 13.75
N ARG A 283 23.54 -3.16 12.78
CA ARG A 283 22.39 -4.02 12.51
C ARG A 283 22.72 -5.08 11.46
N GLU A 284 21.91 -6.13 11.39
CA GLU A 284 21.99 -7.16 10.37
C GLU A 284 21.16 -6.78 9.15
N LEU A 285 21.74 -6.91 7.96
CA LEU A 285 21.05 -6.74 6.70
C LEU A 285 20.39 -8.04 6.27
N TYR A 286 19.14 -7.95 5.81
CA TYR A 286 18.39 -9.03 5.16
C TYR A 286 18.18 -8.67 3.69
N GLU A 287 19.05 -9.19 2.82
CA GLU A 287 18.99 -8.96 1.38
C GLU A 287 18.19 -10.06 0.70
N VAL A 288 17.22 -9.68 -0.15
CA VAL A 288 16.27 -10.57 -0.81
C VAL A 288 16.20 -10.31 -2.31
N PRO A 289 15.69 -11.27 -3.12
CA PRO A 289 15.33 -10.99 -4.52
C PRO A 289 14.29 -9.89 -4.64
N VAL A 290 14.11 -9.33 -5.83
CA VAL A 290 13.05 -8.36 -6.13
C VAL A 290 11.67 -8.94 -5.81
N GLY A 291 10.84 -8.17 -5.14
CA GLY A 291 9.47 -8.51 -4.76
C GLY A 291 9.21 -8.39 -3.27
N PHE A 292 8.21 -7.62 -2.90
CA PHE A 292 7.88 -7.29 -1.50
C PHE A 292 7.52 -8.53 -0.66
N LYS A 293 6.99 -9.58 -1.28
CA LYS A 293 6.63 -10.86 -0.65
C LYS A 293 7.73 -11.48 0.23
N TRP A 294 8.98 -11.17 -0.04
CA TRP A 294 10.12 -11.71 0.73
C TRP A 294 10.30 -11.06 2.11
N PHE A 295 9.66 -9.90 2.33
CA PHE A 295 9.69 -9.21 3.62
C PHE A 295 8.54 -9.60 4.54
N VAL A 296 7.48 -10.18 3.98
CA VAL A 296 6.20 -10.42 4.65
C VAL A 296 6.37 -11.19 5.95
N ASP A 297 7.01 -12.36 5.91
CA ASP A 297 7.19 -13.21 7.10
C ASP A 297 7.97 -12.46 8.19
N GLY A 298 9.05 -11.78 7.80
CA GLY A 298 9.89 -11.06 8.75
C GLY A 298 9.18 -9.89 9.44
N LEU A 299 8.37 -9.16 8.69
CA LEU A 299 7.55 -8.06 9.21
C LEU A 299 6.40 -8.61 10.08
N HIS A 300 5.74 -9.67 9.63
CA HIS A 300 4.61 -10.27 10.35
C HIS A 300 5.04 -10.92 11.66
N GLU A 301 6.13 -11.68 11.64
CA GLU A 301 6.70 -12.35 12.82
C GLU A 301 7.50 -11.40 13.72
N GLY A 302 7.80 -10.19 13.27
CA GLY A 302 8.44 -9.15 14.05
C GLY A 302 9.95 -9.33 14.26
N TRP A 303 10.67 -10.02 13.35
CA TRP A 303 12.13 -10.08 13.34
C TRP A 303 12.78 -9.18 12.30
N LEU A 304 11.99 -8.64 11.35
CA LEU A 304 12.40 -7.66 10.36
C LEU A 304 11.77 -6.30 10.71
N ALA A 305 12.59 -5.30 11.05
CA ALA A 305 12.09 -3.99 11.46
C ALA A 305 11.59 -3.13 10.30
N PHE A 306 12.21 -3.31 9.13
CA PHE A 306 11.98 -2.53 7.91
C PHE A 306 12.26 -3.41 6.69
N GLY A 307 11.43 -3.30 5.66
CA GLY A 307 11.65 -3.85 4.34
C GLY A 307 11.40 -2.77 3.29
N GLY A 308 12.31 -2.57 2.34
CA GLY A 308 12.16 -1.55 1.31
C GLY A 308 12.74 -1.94 -0.04
N GLU A 309 12.12 -1.38 -1.09
CA GLU A 309 12.48 -1.58 -2.49
C GLU A 309 12.80 -0.26 -3.18
N GLU A 310 13.72 -0.28 -4.13
CA GLU A 310 14.06 0.87 -4.98
C GLU A 310 12.89 1.36 -5.84
N SER A 311 11.87 0.52 -6.01
CA SER A 311 10.59 0.87 -6.66
C SER A 311 9.68 1.77 -5.80
N ALA A 312 10.23 2.29 -4.68
CA ALA A 312 9.56 3.19 -3.75
C ALA A 312 8.46 2.54 -2.87
N GLY A 313 8.53 1.23 -2.67
CA GLY A 313 7.74 0.52 -1.66
C GLY A 313 8.53 0.35 -0.36
N ALA A 314 7.89 0.54 0.79
CA ALA A 314 8.50 0.29 2.09
C ALA A 314 7.44 -0.01 3.15
N SER A 315 7.76 -0.97 4.04
CA SER A 315 6.95 -1.27 5.22
C SER A 315 7.85 -1.45 6.45
N LEU A 316 7.27 -1.23 7.63
CA LEU A 316 8.02 -1.20 8.88
C LEU A 316 7.16 -1.62 10.07
N LEU A 317 7.82 -2.05 11.14
CA LEU A 317 7.15 -2.32 12.40
C LEU A 317 6.67 -1.04 13.09
N THR A 318 5.68 -1.19 13.94
CA THR A 318 5.26 -0.13 14.86
C THR A 318 6.41 0.32 15.78
N ARG A 319 6.20 1.42 16.50
CA ARG A 319 7.19 1.96 17.44
C ARG A 319 7.53 0.96 18.57
N ASP A 320 6.61 0.07 18.94
CA ASP A 320 6.79 -0.99 19.93
C ASP A 320 7.16 -2.35 19.29
N GLY A 321 7.52 -2.38 18.01
CA GLY A 321 8.08 -3.56 17.35
C GLY A 321 7.06 -4.60 16.91
N LYS A 322 5.80 -4.22 16.67
CA LYS A 322 4.76 -5.12 16.17
C LYS A 322 4.53 -4.95 14.67
N ALA A 323 3.96 -5.96 14.05
CA ALA A 323 3.50 -5.86 12.67
C ALA A 323 2.45 -4.76 12.51
N TRP A 324 2.58 -3.97 11.42
CA TRP A 324 1.65 -2.89 11.07
C TRP A 324 0.99 -3.13 9.72
N SER A 325 1.78 -3.12 8.68
CA SER A 325 1.45 -3.51 7.31
C SER A 325 2.58 -4.37 6.77
N THR A 326 2.26 -5.28 5.87
CA THR A 326 3.23 -6.16 5.20
C THR A 326 3.14 -6.04 3.69
N ASP A 327 2.45 -4.98 3.25
CA ASP A 327 2.30 -4.63 1.84
C ASP A 327 2.42 -3.11 1.65
#